data_0db51247a64bd8cd06940a78485b8017
#
_entry.id   0db51247a64bd8cd06940a78485b8017
#
_cell.length_a   1.000
_cell.length_b   1.000
_cell.length_c   1.000
_cell.angle_alpha   90.00
_cell.angle_beta   90.00
_cell.angle_gamma   90.00
#
_symmetry.space_group_name_H-M   'P 1'
#
loop_
_entity.id
_entity.type
_entity.pdbx_description
1 polymer ?
#
loop_
_entity_poly.entity_id
_entity_poly.type
_entity_poly.pdbx_seq_one_letter_code
_entity_poly.pdbx_strand_id
1 'polypeptide(L)'
;MDIAHVVKTRSNCVRRNVAAVIVKDRRIISTGYNGAPRGVRNCNEGGCPRCASDAPSGTALGDCICSHAEENAITQAAYHGISTKDATIYVTLSPCLMCSKMIINAGIREVVYDEEYTVTEQTRRILAEAGVRLRRLADYRRPALVRGQG
;
A
#
# COMPACT_ATOMS: atom_id res chain seq x y z
N MET A 1 4.51 10.79 2.46
CA MET A 1 4.04 9.76 3.42
C MET A 1 2.93 10.29 4.32
N ASP A 2 2.99 11.50 4.83
CA ASP A 2 1.98 12.06 5.75
C ASP A 2 0.54 11.95 5.17
N ILE A 3 0.36 12.19 3.87
CA ILE A 3 -0.93 11.98 3.19
C ILE A 3 -1.37 10.52 3.25
N ALA A 4 -0.44 9.57 3.11
CA ALA A 4 -0.78 8.15 3.24
C ALA A 4 -1.26 7.81 4.67
N HIS A 5 -0.68 8.42 5.70
CA HIS A 5 -1.15 8.28 7.07
C HIS A 5 -2.55 8.90 7.29
N VAL A 6 -2.88 10.00 6.61
CA VAL A 6 -4.26 10.53 6.62
C VAL A 6 -5.22 9.57 5.91
N VAL A 7 -4.86 9.06 4.73
CA VAL A 7 -5.67 8.06 4.01
C VAL A 7 -5.89 6.79 4.85
N LYS A 8 -4.88 6.37 5.63
CA LYS A 8 -4.93 5.21 6.55
C LYS A 8 -6.12 5.29 7.53
N THR A 9 -6.55 6.50 7.94
CA THR A 9 -7.66 6.68 8.87
C THR A 9 -9.02 6.25 8.30
N ARG A 10 -9.13 6.07 6.99
CA ARG A 10 -10.33 5.56 6.32
C ARG A 10 -10.47 4.04 6.38
N SER A 11 -9.42 3.33 6.74
CA SER A 11 -9.48 1.88 6.86
C SER A 11 -10.48 1.46 7.95
N ASN A 12 -11.31 0.49 7.63
CA ASN A 12 -12.26 -0.13 8.56
C ASN A 12 -11.85 -1.55 8.98
N CYS A 13 -10.61 -1.95 8.70
CA CYS A 13 -10.10 -3.24 9.12
C CYS A 13 -9.85 -3.26 10.63
N VAL A 14 -10.46 -4.23 11.34
CA VAL A 14 -10.34 -4.36 12.81
C VAL A 14 -8.97 -4.86 13.27
N ARG A 15 -8.11 -5.33 12.34
CA ARG A 15 -6.78 -5.89 12.68
C ARG A 15 -5.66 -4.87 12.52
N ARG A 16 -5.62 -4.17 11.39
CA ARG A 16 -4.56 -3.22 11.07
C ARG A 16 -5.03 -2.26 9.98
N ASN A 17 -4.73 -0.99 10.15
CA ASN A 17 -5.00 0.02 9.15
C ASN A 17 -3.76 0.26 8.31
N VAL A 18 -3.90 0.19 6.99
CA VAL A 18 -2.84 0.38 6.01
C VAL A 18 -3.36 1.29 4.90
N ALA A 19 -2.49 2.11 4.32
CA ALA A 19 -2.82 2.90 3.16
C ALA A 19 -1.69 2.94 2.14
N ALA A 20 -2.08 3.19 0.90
CA ALA A 20 -1.21 3.42 -0.24
C ALA A 20 -1.62 4.68 -0.99
N VAL A 21 -0.64 5.42 -1.50
CA VAL A 21 -0.83 6.61 -2.35
C VAL A 21 0.05 6.46 -3.57
N ILE A 22 -0.54 6.52 -4.76
CA ILE A 22 0.20 6.45 -6.03
C ILE A 22 0.43 7.88 -6.52
N VAL A 23 1.69 8.19 -6.81
CA VAL A 23 2.15 9.49 -7.28
C VAL A 23 2.83 9.35 -8.64
N LYS A 24 2.42 10.16 -9.60
CA LYS A 24 3.02 10.27 -10.92
C LYS A 24 3.19 11.74 -11.26
N ASP A 25 4.34 12.11 -11.83
CA ASP A 25 4.66 13.49 -12.21
C ASP A 25 4.40 14.50 -11.06
N ARG A 26 4.78 14.13 -9.83
CA ARG A 26 4.58 14.87 -8.57
C ARG A 26 3.12 15.11 -8.20
N ARG A 27 2.17 14.40 -8.80
CA ARG A 27 0.74 14.48 -8.49
C ARG A 27 0.24 13.15 -7.92
N ILE A 28 -0.62 13.23 -6.95
CA ILE A 28 -1.37 12.06 -6.47
C ILE A 28 -2.38 11.70 -7.55
N ILE A 29 -2.31 10.47 -8.04
CA ILE A 29 -3.21 9.96 -9.07
C ILE A 29 -4.18 8.90 -8.53
N SER A 30 -3.86 8.27 -7.41
CA SER A 30 -4.74 7.31 -6.76
C SER A 30 -4.37 7.14 -5.30
N THR A 31 -5.36 6.73 -4.50
CA THR A 31 -5.20 6.34 -3.10
C THR A 31 -5.90 5.03 -2.84
N GLY A 32 -5.43 4.26 -1.85
CA GLY A 32 -6.08 3.06 -1.38
C GLY A 32 -5.86 2.88 0.12
N TYR A 33 -6.81 2.27 0.78
CA TYR A 33 -6.69 1.79 2.15
C TYR A 33 -7.24 0.37 2.21
N ASN A 34 -6.79 -0.42 3.18
CA ASN A 34 -7.28 -1.79 3.28
C ASN A 34 -8.71 -1.82 3.84
N GLY A 35 -9.55 -2.65 3.23
CA GLY A 35 -10.97 -2.76 3.58
C GLY A 35 -11.71 -3.74 2.68
N ALA A 36 -12.96 -4.04 3.01
CA ALA A 36 -13.79 -4.92 2.21
C ALA A 36 -14.01 -4.34 0.80
N PRO A 37 -14.15 -5.18 -0.23
CA PRO A 37 -14.48 -4.75 -1.57
C PRO A 37 -15.78 -3.95 -1.63
N ARG A 38 -15.93 -3.14 -2.66
CA ARG A 38 -17.13 -2.31 -2.89
C ARG A 38 -18.40 -3.16 -2.90
N GLY A 39 -19.39 -2.76 -2.10
CA GLY A 39 -20.66 -3.47 -1.98
C GLY A 39 -20.63 -4.67 -1.03
N VAL A 40 -19.47 -5.02 -0.48
CA VAL A 40 -19.34 -6.07 0.53
C VAL A 40 -19.38 -5.43 1.93
N ARG A 41 -19.98 -6.13 2.89
CA ARG A 41 -20.07 -5.70 4.29
C ARG A 41 -18.70 -5.37 4.86
N ASN A 42 -18.58 -4.25 5.55
CA ASN A 42 -17.31 -3.78 6.09
C ASN A 42 -16.72 -4.69 7.18
N CYS A 43 -15.41 -4.70 7.29
CA CYS A 43 -14.70 -5.53 8.25
C CYS A 43 -15.11 -5.23 9.71
N ASN A 44 -15.21 -3.96 10.09
CA ASN A 44 -15.67 -3.53 11.42
C ASN A 44 -17.16 -3.79 11.69
N GLU A 45 -17.91 -4.16 10.68
CA GLU A 45 -19.31 -4.61 10.78
C GLU A 45 -19.43 -6.14 10.78
N GLY A 46 -18.31 -6.86 10.89
CA GLY A 46 -18.25 -8.32 10.86
C GLY A 46 -18.17 -8.93 9.46
N GLY A 47 -17.89 -8.13 8.41
CA GLY A 47 -17.81 -8.61 7.04
C GLY A 47 -16.58 -9.46 6.71
N CYS A 48 -15.60 -9.55 7.61
CA CYS A 48 -14.40 -10.36 7.42
C CYS A 48 -14.21 -11.38 8.55
N PRO A 49 -14.64 -12.64 8.37
CA PRO A 49 -14.49 -13.68 9.39
C PRO A 49 -13.03 -13.89 9.83
N ARG A 50 -12.09 -13.83 8.88
CA ARG A 50 -10.65 -13.95 9.19
C ARG A 50 -10.17 -12.84 10.13
N CYS A 51 -10.58 -11.60 9.91
CA CYS A 51 -10.20 -10.50 10.80
C CYS A 51 -10.88 -10.58 12.18
N ALA A 52 -12.05 -11.18 12.26
CA ALA A 52 -12.79 -11.40 13.51
C ALA A 52 -12.28 -12.63 14.29
N SER A 53 -11.50 -13.53 13.66
CA SER A 53 -10.98 -14.74 14.31
C SER A 53 -9.71 -14.46 15.12
N ASP A 54 -9.29 -15.45 15.92
CA ASP A 54 -8.03 -15.43 16.68
C ASP A 54 -6.79 -15.83 15.84
N ALA A 55 -6.92 -15.95 14.52
CA ALA A 55 -5.83 -16.32 13.64
C ALA A 55 -4.61 -15.38 13.83
N PRO A 56 -3.39 -15.92 13.99
CA PRO A 56 -2.19 -15.11 14.15
C PRO A 56 -1.99 -14.10 13.02
N SER A 57 -1.37 -12.95 13.33
CA SER A 57 -1.04 -11.94 12.33
C SER A 57 -0.16 -12.54 11.22
N GLY A 58 -0.47 -12.23 9.97
CA GLY A 58 0.28 -12.74 8.80
C GLY A 58 -0.12 -14.13 8.32
N THR A 59 -1.04 -14.82 9.01
CA THR A 59 -1.52 -16.15 8.60
C THR A 59 -2.89 -16.08 7.95
N ALA A 60 -3.25 -17.09 7.14
CA ALA A 60 -4.55 -17.21 6.47
C ALA A 60 -4.96 -15.92 5.71
N LEU A 61 -4.01 -15.25 5.09
CA LEU A 61 -4.25 -13.99 4.37
C LEU A 61 -5.10 -14.19 3.11
N GLY A 62 -5.07 -15.39 2.52
CA GLY A 62 -5.92 -15.76 1.38
C GLY A 62 -7.42 -15.79 1.73
N ASP A 63 -7.77 -15.96 3.01
CA ASP A 63 -9.16 -15.99 3.48
C ASP A 63 -9.65 -14.60 3.91
N CYS A 64 -8.80 -13.59 3.84
CA CYS A 64 -9.14 -12.23 4.23
C CYS A 64 -10.02 -11.56 3.16
N ILE A 65 -11.21 -11.13 3.56
CA ILE A 65 -12.11 -10.39 2.66
C ILE A 65 -11.60 -8.96 2.38
N CYS A 66 -10.78 -8.41 3.29
CA CYS A 66 -10.21 -7.08 3.05
C CYS A 66 -9.15 -7.13 1.95
N SER A 67 -9.36 -6.40 0.87
CA SER A 67 -8.32 -6.06 -0.09
C SER A 67 -7.23 -5.23 0.57
N HIS A 68 -5.99 -5.41 0.14
CA HIS A 68 -4.87 -4.63 0.64
C HIS A 68 -4.90 -3.19 0.10
N ALA A 69 -4.22 -2.29 0.77
CA ALA A 69 -4.20 -0.87 0.41
C ALA A 69 -3.60 -0.64 -0.99
N GLU A 70 -2.53 -1.36 -1.33
CA GLU A 70 -1.86 -1.30 -2.63
C GLU A 70 -2.78 -1.81 -3.74
N GLU A 71 -3.47 -2.94 -3.49
CA GLU A 71 -4.47 -3.51 -4.38
C GLU A 71 -5.57 -2.49 -4.66
N ASN A 72 -6.15 -1.90 -3.62
CA ASN A 72 -7.19 -0.89 -3.76
C ASN A 72 -6.70 0.37 -4.50
N ALA A 73 -5.47 0.84 -4.26
CA ALA A 73 -4.92 1.99 -4.98
C ALA A 73 -4.74 1.70 -6.48
N ILE A 74 -4.24 0.52 -6.85
CA ILE A 74 -4.05 0.10 -8.24
C ILE A 74 -5.41 -0.09 -8.91
N THR A 75 -6.33 -0.78 -8.26
CA THR A 75 -7.69 -1.03 -8.78
C THR A 75 -8.47 0.27 -8.95
N GLN A 76 -8.33 1.22 -8.01
CA GLN A 76 -8.95 2.54 -8.11
C GLN A 76 -8.43 3.31 -9.33
N ALA A 77 -7.12 3.29 -9.56
CA ALA A 77 -6.53 3.90 -10.77
C ALA A 77 -7.09 3.25 -12.05
N ALA A 78 -7.12 1.92 -12.10
CA ALA A 78 -7.65 1.17 -13.23
C ALA A 78 -9.14 1.47 -13.48
N TYR A 79 -9.94 1.55 -12.42
CA TYR A 79 -11.37 1.86 -12.50
C TYR A 79 -11.64 3.23 -13.16
N HIS A 80 -10.75 4.20 -12.93
CA HIS A 80 -10.85 5.54 -13.52
C HIS A 80 -10.04 5.72 -14.81
N GLY A 81 -9.46 4.66 -15.36
CA GLY A 81 -8.66 4.72 -16.60
C GLY A 81 -7.34 5.47 -16.44
N ILE A 82 -6.80 5.56 -15.22
CA ILE A 82 -5.56 6.29 -14.92
C ILE A 82 -4.37 5.32 -14.98
N SER A 83 -3.41 5.62 -15.86
CA SER A 83 -2.19 4.81 -15.98
C SER A 83 -1.24 5.02 -14.81
N THR A 84 -0.89 3.92 -14.15
CA THR A 84 0.10 3.87 -13.06
C THR A 84 1.53 3.62 -13.56
N LYS A 85 1.72 3.47 -14.88
CA LYS A 85 3.02 3.25 -15.47
C LYS A 85 4.02 4.35 -15.08
N ASP A 86 5.21 3.95 -14.64
CA ASP A 86 6.31 4.80 -14.18
C ASP A 86 6.02 5.61 -12.89
N ALA A 87 4.93 5.30 -12.18
CA ALA A 87 4.58 5.93 -10.92
C ALA A 87 5.45 5.45 -9.74
N THR A 88 5.37 6.18 -8.63
CA THR A 88 5.85 5.77 -7.32
C THR A 88 4.64 5.49 -6.42
N ILE A 89 4.65 4.36 -5.71
CA ILE A 89 3.66 4.04 -4.68
C ILE A 89 4.26 4.25 -3.29
N TYR A 90 3.59 5.04 -2.46
CA TYR A 90 3.92 5.27 -1.05
C TYR A 90 2.97 4.44 -0.20
N VAL A 91 3.51 3.54 0.62
CA VAL A 91 2.72 2.63 1.47
C VAL A 91 3.10 2.79 2.93
N THR A 92 2.12 2.79 3.82
CA THR A 92 2.40 2.91 5.26
C THR A 92 3.03 1.65 5.84
N LEU A 93 2.90 0.51 5.13
CA LEU A 93 3.45 -0.78 5.52
C LEU A 93 4.09 -1.45 4.30
N SER A 94 5.25 -2.10 4.46
CA SER A 94 5.93 -2.78 3.35
C SER A 94 5.03 -3.77 2.61
N PRO A 95 5.11 -3.85 1.26
CA PRO A 95 4.21 -4.68 0.46
C PRO A 95 4.47 -6.17 0.68
N CYS A 96 3.40 -6.96 0.70
CA CYS A 96 3.49 -8.42 0.67
C CYS A 96 3.80 -8.92 -0.76
N LEU A 97 4.09 -10.22 -0.89
CA LEU A 97 4.40 -10.84 -2.18
C LEU A 97 3.27 -10.65 -3.22
N MET A 98 2.00 -10.77 -2.80
CA MET A 98 0.85 -10.59 -3.71
C MET A 98 0.78 -9.15 -4.24
N CYS A 99 0.86 -8.15 -3.35
CA CYS A 99 0.87 -6.75 -3.75
C CYS A 99 2.08 -6.40 -4.62
N SER A 100 3.24 -6.99 -4.35
CA SER A 100 4.44 -6.77 -5.17
C SER A 100 4.26 -7.25 -6.60
N LYS A 101 3.60 -8.39 -6.83
CA LYS A 101 3.25 -8.86 -8.19
C LYS A 101 2.31 -7.87 -8.90
N MET A 102 1.31 -7.34 -8.18
CA MET A 102 0.39 -6.34 -8.75
C MET A 102 1.13 -5.03 -9.07
N ILE A 103 2.00 -4.56 -8.18
CA ILE A 103 2.83 -3.35 -8.37
C ILE A 103 3.68 -3.48 -9.63
N ILE A 104 4.36 -4.62 -9.83
CA ILE A 104 5.16 -4.91 -11.02
C ILE A 104 4.28 -4.85 -12.29
N ASN A 105 3.18 -5.59 -12.29
CA ASN A 105 2.29 -5.68 -13.46
C ASN A 105 1.57 -4.35 -13.77
N ALA A 106 1.36 -3.51 -12.76
CA ALA A 106 0.81 -2.16 -12.93
C ALA A 106 1.84 -1.15 -13.50
N GLY A 107 3.08 -1.57 -13.73
CA GLY A 107 4.16 -0.72 -14.27
C GLY A 107 4.67 0.34 -13.29
N ILE A 108 4.43 0.18 -12.00
CA ILE A 108 4.97 1.06 -10.97
C ILE A 108 6.46 0.78 -10.83
N ARG A 109 7.29 1.83 -10.85
CA ARG A 109 8.75 1.70 -10.84
C ARG A 109 9.40 1.82 -9.47
N GLU A 110 8.67 2.30 -8.47
CA GLU A 110 9.22 2.53 -7.15
C GLU A 110 8.18 2.34 -6.05
N VAL A 111 8.60 1.68 -4.98
CA VAL A 111 7.86 1.52 -3.74
C VAL A 111 8.61 2.23 -2.63
N VAL A 112 7.95 3.15 -1.93
CA VAL A 112 8.44 3.80 -0.72
C VAL A 112 7.56 3.39 0.44
N TYR A 113 8.10 2.67 1.43
CA TYR A 113 7.35 2.22 2.60
C TYR A 113 7.85 2.86 3.88
N ASP A 114 6.96 2.98 4.86
CA ASP A 114 7.29 3.57 6.16
C ASP A 114 7.68 2.50 7.17
N GLU A 115 6.74 1.64 7.53
CA GLU A 115 6.97 0.55 8.48
C GLU A 115 7.30 -0.76 7.74
N GLU A 116 8.30 -1.48 8.22
CA GLU A 116 8.59 -2.83 7.73
C GLU A 116 7.76 -3.84 8.51
N TYR A 117 6.98 -4.64 7.78
CA TYR A 117 6.25 -5.77 8.33
C TYR A 117 6.95 -7.07 7.92
N THR A 118 6.56 -7.71 6.87
CA THR A 118 7.22 -8.95 6.42
C THR A 118 7.63 -8.79 4.96
N VAL A 119 8.79 -8.21 4.71
CA VAL A 119 9.38 -8.25 3.36
C VAL A 119 10.19 -9.53 3.25
N THR A 120 9.59 -10.56 2.64
CA THR A 120 10.29 -11.83 2.42
C THR A 120 11.41 -11.65 1.40
N GLU A 121 12.42 -12.53 1.45
CA GLU A 121 13.47 -12.57 0.44
C GLU A 121 12.89 -12.71 -0.99
N GLN A 122 11.84 -13.51 -1.13
CA GLN A 122 11.13 -13.68 -2.38
C GLN A 122 10.51 -12.37 -2.89
N THR A 123 9.92 -11.56 -2.00
CA THR A 123 9.39 -10.22 -2.34
C THR A 123 10.49 -9.31 -2.86
N ARG A 124 11.62 -9.25 -2.15
CA ARG A 124 12.78 -8.43 -2.56
C ARG A 124 13.32 -8.87 -3.91
N ARG A 125 13.46 -10.18 -4.11
CA ARG A 125 13.96 -10.76 -5.36
C ARG A 125 13.11 -10.37 -6.56
N ILE A 126 11.79 -10.59 -6.53
CA ILE A 126 10.94 -10.28 -7.69
C ILE A 126 10.87 -8.79 -8.01
N LEU A 127 10.88 -7.92 -7.01
CA LEU A 127 10.92 -6.47 -7.22
C LEU A 127 12.23 -6.06 -7.88
N ALA A 128 13.37 -6.59 -7.42
CA ALA A 128 14.68 -6.32 -7.99
C ALA A 128 14.79 -6.85 -9.44
N GLU A 129 14.37 -8.09 -9.71
CA GLU A 129 14.34 -8.69 -11.06
C GLU A 129 13.49 -7.85 -12.03
N ALA A 130 12.39 -7.29 -11.57
CA ALA A 130 11.52 -6.42 -12.35
C ALA A 130 12.02 -4.96 -12.47
N GLY A 131 13.14 -4.62 -11.84
CA GLY A 131 13.67 -3.26 -11.84
C GLY A 131 12.86 -2.27 -11.01
N VAL A 132 12.00 -2.74 -10.09
CA VAL A 132 11.22 -1.91 -9.18
C VAL A 132 12.06 -1.57 -7.95
N ARG A 133 12.29 -0.29 -7.70
CA ARG A 133 13.04 0.17 -6.53
C ARG A 133 12.20 0.03 -5.26
N LEU A 134 12.75 -0.62 -4.24
CA LEU A 134 12.15 -0.73 -2.92
C LEU A 134 12.96 0.10 -1.92
N ARG A 135 12.33 1.11 -1.29
CA ARG A 135 13.01 2.00 -0.34
C ARG A 135 12.19 2.18 0.94
N ARG A 136 12.88 2.18 2.07
CA ARG A 136 12.29 2.57 3.33
C ARG A 136 12.36 4.10 3.51
N LEU A 137 11.28 4.72 3.98
CA LEU A 137 11.22 6.17 4.18
C LEU A 137 12.27 6.67 5.20
N ALA A 138 12.52 5.90 6.26
CA ALA A 138 13.51 6.24 7.29
C ALA A 138 14.94 6.42 6.72
N ASP A 139 15.24 5.75 5.59
CA ASP A 139 16.55 5.87 4.91
C ASP A 139 16.65 7.15 4.07
N TYR A 140 15.56 7.89 3.95
CA TYR A 140 15.50 9.16 3.23
C TYR A 140 15.75 10.32 4.20
N ARG A 141 16.95 10.87 4.19
CA ARG A 141 17.25 12.13 4.88
C ARG A 141 16.50 13.25 4.14
N ARG A 142 15.46 13.81 4.77
CA ARG A 142 14.89 15.08 4.29
C ARG A 142 16.02 16.10 4.21
N PRO A 143 16.25 16.77 3.07
CA PRO A 143 17.09 17.96 3.05
C PRO A 143 16.54 18.90 4.14
N ALA A 144 17.44 19.45 4.98
CA ALA A 144 17.03 20.43 5.97
C ALA A 144 16.22 21.53 5.25
N LEU A 145 15.01 21.79 5.71
CA LEU A 145 14.24 22.92 5.23
C LEU A 145 15.10 24.16 5.56
N VAL A 146 15.68 24.78 4.55
CA VAL A 146 16.30 26.09 4.69
C VAL A 146 15.17 27.02 5.10
N ARG A 147 15.05 27.30 6.39
CA ARG A 147 14.19 28.39 6.87
C ARG A 147 14.79 29.64 6.28
N GLY A 148 14.15 30.22 5.27
CA GLY A 148 14.48 31.53 4.79
C GLY A 148 14.48 32.48 5.97
N GLN A 149 15.65 33.08 6.24
CA GLN A 149 15.73 34.23 7.13
C GLN A 149 14.97 35.35 6.41
N GLY A 150 13.75 35.64 6.87
CA GLY A 150 13.03 36.84 6.52
C GLY A 150 13.52 38.01 7.37
#